data_8c5a01deca2049b858eba48e72f952f3
#
_entry.id   8c5a01deca2049b858eba48e72f952f3
#
_cell.length_a   1.000
_cell.length_b   1.000
_cell.length_c   1.000
_cell.angle_alpha   90.00
_cell.angle_beta   90.00
_cell.angle_gamma   90.00
#
_symmetry.space_group_name_H-M   'P 1'
#
loop_
_entity.id
_entity.type
_entity.pdbx_description
1 polymer ?
#
loop_
_entity_poly.entity_id
_entity_poly.type
_entity_poly.pdbx_seq_one_letter_code
_entity_poly.pdbx_strand_id
1 'polypeptide(L)'
;MTSSRLLRSHIPEGAGALFFIQVASTLGYAVLYSTLVLYTTKHLHFSVKLATAVMGVFGAFNYGLHLFGGYLGGRFLSNRNLFVGGMLLQVLGCGLIAMGSAAALYWGLALFLTGSGLNVTCINMMLTQRFTPEDSRREGAFLWNYAGMNLGFFIGFA
;
A
#
# COMPACT_ATOMS: atom_id res chain seq x y z
N MET A 1 -21.98 -1.59 32.58
CA MET A 1 -20.63 -1.48 31.95
C MET A 1 -20.82 -1.70 30.47
N THR A 2 -20.66 -0.65 29.68
CA THR A 2 -21.08 -0.56 28.27
C THR A 2 -20.21 -1.43 27.36
N SER A 3 -20.85 -2.15 26.45
CA SER A 3 -20.26 -3.03 25.42
C SER A 3 -19.07 -2.41 24.67
N SER A 4 -19.01 -1.08 24.56
CA SER A 4 -17.91 -0.32 23.96
C SER A 4 -16.59 -0.38 24.74
N ARG A 5 -16.61 -0.63 26.05
CA ARG A 5 -15.38 -0.82 26.84
C ARG A 5 -14.77 -2.21 26.65
N LEU A 6 -15.59 -3.23 26.41
CA LEU A 6 -15.10 -4.60 26.19
C LEU A 6 -14.41 -4.72 24.83
N LEU A 7 -14.90 -4.02 23.80
CA LEU A 7 -14.24 -3.97 22.49
C LEU A 7 -12.92 -3.17 22.53
N ARG A 8 -12.85 -2.12 23.34
CA ARG A 8 -11.63 -1.31 23.51
C ARG A 8 -10.49 -2.05 24.22
N SER A 9 -10.79 -3.04 25.06
CA SER A 9 -9.78 -3.84 25.76
C SER A 9 -9.08 -4.89 24.87
N HIS A 10 -9.58 -5.11 23.66
CA HIS A 10 -9.09 -6.18 22.79
C HIS A 10 -8.15 -5.70 21.66
N ILE A 11 -8.11 -4.42 21.36
CA ILE A 11 -7.28 -3.86 20.29
C ILE A 11 -6.22 -2.93 20.89
N PRO A 12 -4.91 -3.19 20.71
CA PRO A 12 -3.84 -2.30 21.17
C PRO A 12 -3.97 -0.91 20.58
N GLU A 13 -3.53 0.10 21.33
CA GLU A 13 -3.52 1.47 20.86
C GLU A 13 -2.80 1.60 19.50
N GLY A 14 -3.45 2.25 18.54
CA GLY A 14 -2.94 2.48 17.20
C GLY A 14 -3.07 1.31 16.21
N ALA A 15 -3.54 0.12 16.61
CA ALA A 15 -3.82 -0.96 15.64
C ALA A 15 -5.01 -0.59 14.73
N GLY A 16 -6.01 0.12 15.26
CA GLY A 16 -7.11 0.66 14.46
C GLY A 16 -6.66 1.69 13.42
N ALA A 17 -5.70 2.55 13.78
CA ALA A 17 -5.12 3.49 12.81
C ALA A 17 -4.40 2.76 11.68
N LEU A 18 -3.64 1.69 11.99
CA LEU A 18 -2.96 0.88 10.98
C LEU A 18 -3.95 0.17 10.04
N PHE A 19 -5.11 -0.27 10.55
CA PHE A 19 -6.18 -0.81 9.72
C PHE A 19 -6.67 0.21 8.68
N PHE A 20 -7.00 1.44 9.08
CA PHE A 20 -7.45 2.47 8.15
C PHE A 20 -6.34 2.87 7.16
N ILE A 21 -5.10 2.93 7.61
CA ILE A 21 -3.94 3.18 6.76
C ILE A 21 -3.81 2.06 5.72
N GLN A 22 -3.99 0.80 6.12
CA GLN A 22 -3.96 -0.35 5.21
C GLN A 22 -5.07 -0.26 4.16
N VAL A 23 -6.31 0.05 4.57
CA VAL A 23 -7.44 0.26 3.64
C VAL A 23 -7.11 1.35 2.63
N ALA A 24 -6.68 2.53 3.08
CA ALA A 24 -6.39 3.66 2.21
C ALA A 24 -5.22 3.39 1.26
N SER A 25 -4.14 2.77 1.75
CA SER A 25 -2.97 2.42 0.94
C SER A 25 -3.32 1.42 -0.17
N THR A 26 -4.10 0.40 0.18
CA THR A 26 -4.54 -0.62 -0.79
C THR A 26 -5.54 -0.06 -1.79
N LEU A 27 -6.47 0.80 -1.33
CA LEU A 27 -7.42 1.51 -2.19
C LEU A 27 -6.67 2.33 -3.26
N GLY A 28 -5.67 3.12 -2.86
CA GLY A 28 -4.88 3.93 -3.80
C GLY A 28 -4.17 3.08 -4.85
N TYR A 29 -3.59 1.94 -4.45
CA TYR A 29 -3.00 0.98 -5.38
C TYR A 29 -4.05 0.38 -6.33
N ALA A 30 -5.19 -0.06 -5.80
CA ALA A 30 -6.25 -0.71 -6.57
C ALA A 30 -6.85 0.23 -7.63
N VAL A 31 -7.11 1.48 -7.27
CA VAL A 31 -7.61 2.51 -8.20
C VAL A 31 -6.59 2.75 -9.33
N LEU A 32 -5.31 2.94 -8.99
CA LEU A 32 -4.28 3.13 -10.02
C LEU A 32 -4.18 1.91 -10.93
N TYR A 33 -4.15 0.70 -10.36
CA TYR A 33 -4.03 -0.55 -11.10
C TYR A 33 -5.23 -0.77 -12.04
N SER A 34 -6.46 -0.58 -11.55
CA SER A 34 -7.68 -0.79 -12.34
C SER A 34 -7.85 0.21 -13.49
N THR A 35 -7.37 1.45 -13.30
CA THR A 35 -7.52 2.52 -14.30
C THR A 35 -6.32 2.65 -15.24
N LEU A 36 -5.19 2.01 -14.96
CA LEU A 36 -3.92 2.21 -15.67
C LEU A 36 -4.03 1.94 -17.18
N VAL A 37 -4.64 0.82 -17.58
CA VAL A 37 -4.80 0.47 -19.01
C VAL A 37 -5.72 1.48 -19.69
N LEU A 38 -6.82 1.87 -19.06
CA LEU A 38 -7.74 2.86 -19.61
C LEU A 38 -7.06 4.23 -19.78
N TYR A 39 -6.34 4.68 -18.75
CA TYR A 39 -5.59 5.93 -18.79
C TYR A 39 -4.55 5.95 -19.90
N THR A 40 -3.73 4.92 -19.99
CA THR A 40 -2.65 4.86 -20.99
C THR A 40 -3.18 4.74 -22.42
N THR A 41 -4.27 4.02 -22.65
CA THR A 41 -4.87 3.88 -23.97
C THR A 41 -5.65 5.13 -24.40
N LYS A 42 -6.43 5.74 -23.49
CA LYS A 42 -7.31 6.87 -23.82
C LYS A 42 -6.63 8.22 -23.77
N HIS A 43 -5.74 8.46 -22.79
CA HIS A 43 -5.05 9.75 -22.65
C HIS A 43 -3.66 9.78 -23.28
N LEU A 44 -2.90 8.70 -23.21
CA LEU A 44 -1.53 8.65 -23.75
C LEU A 44 -1.47 7.99 -25.12
N HIS A 45 -2.61 7.52 -25.66
CA HIS A 45 -2.74 6.88 -26.98
C HIS A 45 -1.80 5.67 -27.17
N PHE A 46 -1.48 4.96 -26.09
CA PHE A 46 -0.71 3.72 -26.18
C PHE A 46 -1.53 2.63 -26.87
N SER A 47 -0.84 1.76 -27.62
CA SER A 47 -1.49 0.52 -28.09
C SER A 47 -1.92 -0.34 -26.89
N VAL A 48 -3.01 -1.10 -27.05
CA VAL A 48 -3.49 -2.01 -25.99
C VAL A 48 -2.38 -2.97 -25.53
N LYS A 49 -1.56 -3.46 -26.48
CA LYS A 49 -0.41 -4.33 -26.19
C LYS A 49 0.59 -3.64 -25.25
N LEU A 50 0.94 -2.39 -25.50
CA LEU A 50 1.88 -1.64 -24.66
C LEU A 50 1.25 -1.34 -23.29
N ALA A 51 -0.01 -0.92 -23.26
CA ALA A 51 -0.72 -0.62 -22.02
C ALA A 51 -0.81 -1.82 -21.09
N THR A 52 -1.16 -3.00 -21.62
CA THR A 52 -1.21 -4.25 -20.83
C THR A 52 0.18 -4.72 -20.41
N ALA A 53 1.22 -4.51 -21.23
CA ALA A 53 2.60 -4.80 -20.83
C ALA A 53 3.05 -3.91 -19.66
N VAL A 54 2.76 -2.59 -19.70
CA VAL A 54 3.05 -1.66 -18.61
C VAL A 54 2.33 -2.10 -17.33
N MET A 55 1.04 -2.46 -17.40
CA MET A 55 0.28 -2.97 -16.26
C MET A 55 0.88 -4.26 -15.70
N GLY A 56 1.27 -5.20 -16.55
CA GLY A 56 1.89 -6.46 -16.13
C GLY A 56 3.22 -6.25 -15.42
N VAL A 57 4.09 -5.39 -15.97
CA VAL A 57 5.37 -5.01 -15.36
C VAL A 57 5.13 -4.31 -14.02
N PHE A 58 4.20 -3.36 -13.97
CA PHE A 58 3.83 -2.66 -12.75
C PHE A 58 3.37 -3.64 -11.65
N GLY A 59 2.49 -4.60 -11.97
CA GLY A 59 2.05 -5.62 -11.02
C GLY A 59 3.19 -6.51 -10.54
N ALA A 60 4.05 -6.99 -11.43
CA ALA A 60 5.18 -7.86 -11.08
C ALA A 60 6.20 -7.15 -10.16
N PHE A 61 6.56 -5.90 -10.47
CA PHE A 61 7.47 -5.12 -9.64
C PHE A 61 6.87 -4.76 -8.27
N ASN A 62 5.57 -4.56 -8.17
CA ASN A 62 4.92 -4.30 -6.89
C ASN A 62 5.20 -5.43 -5.89
N TYR A 63 5.03 -6.68 -6.30
CA TYR A 63 5.33 -7.83 -5.43
C TYR A 63 6.83 -7.97 -5.13
N GLY A 64 7.70 -7.76 -6.12
CA GLY A 64 9.14 -7.81 -5.93
C GLY A 64 9.66 -6.77 -4.92
N LEU A 65 9.13 -5.56 -4.97
CA LEU A 65 9.57 -4.46 -4.09
C LEU A 65 9.14 -4.65 -2.62
N HIS A 66 8.08 -5.43 -2.35
CA HIS A 66 7.71 -5.78 -0.97
C HIS A 66 8.85 -6.52 -0.24
N LEU A 67 9.64 -7.33 -0.94
CA LEU A 67 10.80 -8.03 -0.36
C LEU A 67 11.89 -7.04 0.10
N PHE A 68 12.15 -6.01 -0.71
CA PHE A 68 13.14 -5.00 -0.38
C PHE A 68 12.68 -4.10 0.78
N GLY A 69 11.40 -3.76 0.85
CA GLY A 69 10.82 -3.02 1.98
C GLY A 69 11.05 -3.73 3.31
N GLY A 70 10.89 -5.07 3.34
CA GLY A 70 11.16 -5.90 4.51
C GLY A 70 12.63 -5.92 4.94
N TYR A 71 13.55 -5.87 3.99
CA TYR A 71 14.98 -5.84 4.27
C TYR A 71 15.45 -4.49 4.83
N LEU A 72 14.90 -3.38 4.33
CA LEU A 72 15.28 -2.03 4.74
C LEU A 72 14.66 -1.62 6.08
N GLY A 73 13.43 -2.10 6.33
CA GLY A 73 12.66 -1.75 7.52
C GLY A 73 13.26 -2.27 8.82
N GLY A 74 13.49 -1.38 9.77
CA GLY A 74 14.06 -1.71 11.08
C GLY A 74 15.58 -1.91 11.10
N ARG A 75 16.23 -2.04 9.94
CA ARG A 75 17.68 -2.24 9.86
C ARG A 75 18.45 -0.93 9.70
N PHE A 76 18.01 -0.06 8.79
CA PHE A 76 18.69 1.21 8.47
C PHE A 76 17.87 2.41 8.90
N LEU A 77 16.54 2.32 8.82
CA LEU A 77 15.61 3.39 9.17
C LEU A 77 14.46 2.82 10.00
N SER A 78 13.84 3.67 10.82
CA SER A 78 12.62 3.26 11.54
C SER A 78 11.49 2.98 10.55
N ASN A 79 10.66 1.97 10.84
CA ASN A 79 9.52 1.62 10.01
C ASN A 79 8.57 2.81 9.78
N ARG A 80 8.45 3.71 10.77
CA ARG A 80 7.66 4.93 10.66
C ARG A 80 8.23 5.88 9.60
N ASN A 81 9.54 6.13 9.62
CA ASN A 81 10.18 7.05 8.68
C ASN A 81 10.16 6.48 7.26
N LEU A 82 10.40 5.18 7.11
CA LEU A 82 10.26 4.50 5.82
C LEU A 82 8.83 4.56 5.29
N PHE A 83 7.84 4.38 6.15
CA PHE A 83 6.43 4.50 5.78
C PHE A 83 6.10 5.91 5.29
N VAL A 84 6.50 6.95 6.04
CA VAL A 84 6.26 8.36 5.63
C VAL A 84 6.99 8.66 4.33
N GLY A 85 8.24 8.25 4.17
CA GLY A 85 8.99 8.39 2.92
C GLY A 85 8.31 7.68 1.75
N GLY A 86 7.81 6.46 1.96
CA GLY A 86 7.06 5.69 0.98
C GLY A 86 5.76 6.40 0.55
N MET A 87 5.02 6.98 1.50
CA MET A 87 3.82 7.77 1.20
C MET A 87 4.13 9.01 0.37
N LEU A 88 5.21 9.72 0.69
CA LEU A 88 5.65 10.87 -0.11
C LEU A 88 6.02 10.48 -1.53
N LEU A 89 6.74 9.36 -1.72
CA LEU A 89 7.05 8.84 -3.04
C LEU A 89 5.79 8.49 -3.84
N GLN A 90 4.77 7.90 -3.20
CA GLN A 90 3.49 7.61 -3.86
C GLN A 90 2.75 8.88 -4.28
N VAL A 91 2.71 9.91 -3.41
CA VAL A 91 2.09 11.20 -3.74
C VAL A 91 2.79 11.87 -4.91
N LEU A 92 4.14 11.93 -4.90
CA LEU A 92 4.93 12.46 -6.00
C LEU A 92 4.72 11.65 -7.29
N GLY A 93 4.66 10.32 -7.17
CA GLY A 93 4.37 9.42 -8.28
C GLY A 93 3.02 9.71 -8.92
N CYS A 94 1.96 9.88 -8.12
CA CYS A 94 0.63 10.26 -8.62
C CYS A 94 0.65 11.64 -9.29
N GLY A 95 1.37 12.61 -8.72
CA GLY A 95 1.55 13.94 -9.32
C GLY A 95 2.20 13.88 -10.70
N LEU A 96 3.24 13.06 -10.88
CA LEU A 96 3.88 12.87 -12.18
C LEU A 96 2.93 12.19 -13.18
N ILE A 97 2.21 11.14 -12.77
CA ILE A 97 1.24 10.47 -13.65
C ILE A 97 0.19 11.46 -14.16
N ALA A 98 -0.27 12.38 -13.30
CA ALA A 98 -1.24 13.40 -13.65
C ALA A 98 -0.74 14.43 -14.68
N MET A 99 0.58 14.53 -14.94
CA MET A 99 1.14 15.42 -15.96
C MET A 99 0.82 14.99 -17.41
N GLY A 100 0.31 13.78 -17.63
CA GLY A 100 -0.22 13.35 -18.93
C GLY A 100 0.82 13.10 -20.02
N SER A 101 2.08 12.83 -19.67
CA SER A 101 3.12 12.45 -20.65
C SER A 101 3.64 11.04 -20.40
N ALA A 102 4.12 10.37 -21.47
CA ALA A 102 4.66 9.01 -21.34
C ALA A 102 5.87 8.93 -20.39
N ALA A 103 6.77 9.90 -20.45
CA ALA A 103 7.93 9.96 -19.56
C ALA A 103 7.50 10.15 -18.09
N ALA A 104 6.57 11.06 -17.84
CA ALA A 104 6.04 11.31 -16.52
C ALA A 104 5.28 10.09 -15.96
N LEU A 105 4.57 9.34 -16.81
CA LEU A 105 3.94 8.08 -16.44
C LEU A 105 4.98 7.08 -15.90
N TYR A 106 6.05 6.80 -16.65
CA TYR A 106 7.05 5.81 -16.25
C TYR A 106 7.75 6.19 -14.94
N TRP A 107 8.16 7.44 -14.79
CA TRP A 107 8.76 7.93 -13.55
C TRP A 107 7.75 7.92 -12.39
N GLY A 108 6.51 8.30 -12.67
CA GLY A 108 5.44 8.29 -11.69
C GLY A 108 5.13 6.88 -11.18
N LEU A 109 5.04 5.90 -12.09
CA LEU A 109 4.86 4.48 -11.72
C LEU A 109 6.06 3.94 -10.93
N ALA A 110 7.29 4.30 -11.30
CA ALA A 110 8.49 3.88 -10.57
C ALA A 110 8.51 4.43 -9.13
N LEU A 111 8.20 5.72 -8.94
CA LEU A 111 8.09 6.33 -7.60
C LEU A 111 6.94 5.72 -6.78
N PHE A 112 5.78 5.53 -7.41
CA PHE A 112 4.64 4.93 -6.75
C PHE A 112 4.94 3.51 -6.27
N LEU A 113 5.54 2.68 -7.13
CA LEU A 113 5.93 1.31 -6.79
C LEU A 113 6.95 1.25 -5.66
N THR A 114 7.97 2.10 -5.73
CA THR A 114 8.99 2.18 -4.66
C THR A 114 8.33 2.52 -3.32
N GLY A 115 7.44 3.50 -3.31
CA GLY A 115 6.67 3.88 -2.13
C GLY A 115 5.75 2.77 -1.64
N SER A 116 5.02 2.11 -2.54
CA SER A 116 4.12 0.99 -2.22
C SER A 116 4.87 -0.19 -1.61
N GLY A 117 6.02 -0.57 -2.19
CA GLY A 117 6.86 -1.64 -1.69
C GLY A 117 7.36 -1.40 -0.26
N LEU A 118 7.71 -0.17 0.07
CA LEU A 118 8.10 0.22 1.43
C LEU A 118 6.89 0.18 2.40
N ASN A 119 5.75 0.69 1.98
CA ASN A 119 4.60 0.89 2.86
C ASN A 119 4.00 -0.40 3.39
N VAL A 120 3.72 -1.37 2.52
CA VAL A 120 3.06 -2.63 2.93
C VAL A 120 3.86 -3.35 4.00
N THR A 121 5.17 -3.43 3.83
CA THR A 121 6.04 -4.08 4.79
C THR A 121 6.15 -3.29 6.09
N CYS A 122 6.25 -1.96 6.01
CA CYS A 122 6.32 -1.10 7.20
C CYS A 122 5.04 -1.17 8.04
N ILE A 123 3.85 -1.24 7.43
CA ILE A 123 2.58 -1.40 8.16
C ILE A 123 2.59 -2.70 8.96
N ASN A 124 2.98 -3.82 8.34
CA ASN A 124 3.04 -5.11 9.01
C ASN A 124 4.08 -5.13 10.14
N MET A 125 5.25 -4.52 9.93
CA MET A 125 6.26 -4.41 10.97
C MET A 125 5.83 -3.51 12.13
N MET A 126 5.19 -2.37 11.85
CA MET A 126 4.63 -1.52 12.89
C MET A 126 3.52 -2.21 13.68
N LEU A 127 2.73 -3.06 13.03
CA LEU A 127 1.73 -3.88 13.70
C LEU A 127 2.39 -4.92 14.59
N THR A 128 3.41 -5.63 14.08
CA THR A 128 4.18 -6.63 14.86
C THR A 128 4.79 -6.02 16.13
N GLN A 129 5.33 -4.81 16.05
CA GLN A 129 5.96 -4.11 17.17
C GLN A 129 5.01 -3.73 18.31
N ARG A 130 3.68 -3.87 18.12
CA ARG A 130 2.67 -3.57 19.15
C ARG A 130 2.31 -4.75 20.03
N PHE A 131 2.82 -5.93 19.72
CA PHE A 131 2.51 -7.18 20.42
C PHE A 131 3.78 -7.88 20.86
N THR A 132 3.75 -8.51 22.03
CA THR A 132 4.76 -9.52 22.38
C THR A 132 4.51 -10.81 21.57
N PRO A 133 5.52 -11.68 21.40
CA PRO A 133 5.33 -12.95 20.68
C PRO A 133 4.22 -13.84 21.25
N GLU A 134 4.00 -13.74 22.57
CA GLU A 134 3.04 -14.56 23.33
C GLU A 134 1.64 -13.93 23.40
N ASP A 135 1.44 -12.73 22.86
CA ASP A 135 0.15 -12.04 22.95
C ASP A 135 -0.88 -12.70 22.02
N SER A 136 -1.90 -13.32 22.60
CA SER A 136 -2.98 -14.01 21.88
C SER A 136 -3.79 -13.09 20.95
N ARG A 137 -3.74 -11.76 21.14
CA ARG A 137 -4.43 -10.77 20.31
C ARG A 137 -3.69 -10.50 18.99
N ARG A 138 -2.44 -10.89 18.88
CA ARG A 138 -1.58 -10.66 17.72
C ARG A 138 -2.20 -11.22 16.44
N GLU A 139 -2.62 -12.46 16.47
CA GLU A 139 -3.24 -13.13 15.31
C GLU A 139 -4.50 -12.40 14.84
N GLY A 140 -5.39 -12.05 15.77
CA GLY A 140 -6.61 -11.27 15.46
C GLY A 140 -6.30 -9.92 14.81
N ALA A 141 -5.26 -9.20 15.28
CA ALA A 141 -4.87 -7.92 14.70
C ALA A 141 -4.34 -8.05 13.27
N PHE A 142 -3.59 -9.12 12.96
CA PHE A 142 -3.15 -9.40 11.60
C PHE A 142 -4.32 -9.77 10.69
N LEU A 143 -5.28 -10.55 11.17
CA LEU A 143 -6.51 -10.87 10.41
C LEU A 143 -7.32 -9.61 10.11
N TRP A 144 -7.46 -8.70 11.07
CA TRP A 144 -8.09 -7.40 10.84
C TRP A 144 -7.35 -6.56 9.81
N ASN A 145 -6.02 -6.49 9.88
CA ASN A 145 -5.22 -5.76 8.90
C ASN A 145 -5.37 -6.35 7.50
N TYR A 146 -5.39 -7.68 7.39
CA TYR A 146 -5.65 -8.39 6.14
C TYR A 146 -7.07 -8.13 5.60
N ALA A 147 -8.08 -8.10 6.48
CA ALA A 147 -9.44 -7.71 6.10
C ALA A 147 -9.49 -6.27 5.58
N GLY A 148 -8.74 -5.35 6.19
CA GLY A 148 -8.58 -3.96 5.71
C GLY A 148 -7.98 -3.89 4.30
N MET A 149 -6.96 -4.70 4.01
CA MET A 149 -6.39 -4.82 2.67
C MET A 149 -7.45 -5.26 1.65
N ASN A 150 -8.21 -6.31 1.94
CA ASN A 150 -9.27 -6.80 1.04
C ASN A 150 -10.39 -5.78 0.86
N LEU A 151 -10.75 -5.03 1.92
CA LEU A 151 -11.72 -3.95 1.82
C LEU A 151 -11.23 -2.83 0.88
N GLY A 152 -9.95 -2.46 0.96
CA GLY A 152 -9.34 -1.50 0.05
C GLY A 152 -9.38 -1.96 -1.41
N PHE A 153 -9.07 -3.23 -1.68
CA PHE A 153 -9.21 -3.82 -3.02
C PHE A 153 -10.66 -3.84 -3.50
N PHE A 154 -11.58 -4.26 -2.65
CA PHE A 154 -13.00 -4.31 -3.00
C PHE A 154 -13.52 -2.94 -3.45
N ILE A 155 -13.24 -1.88 -2.67
CA ILE A 155 -13.66 -0.51 -3.01
C ILE A 155 -12.94 0.01 -4.25
N GLY A 156 -11.65 -0.31 -4.42
CA GLY A 156 -10.84 0.23 -5.52
C GLY A 156 -11.06 -0.45 -6.87
N PHE A 157 -11.66 -1.65 -6.90
CA PHE A 157 -12.00 -2.38 -8.12
C PHE A 157 -13.51 -2.31 -8.46
N ALA A 158 -14.37 -1.82 -7.53
CA ALA A 158 -15.78 -1.61 -7.77
C ALA A 158 -16.04 -0.36 -8.62
#